data_32961b5044ec56914e9e8db59ea4cd3a
#
_entry.id   32961b5044ec56914e9e8db59ea4cd3a
#
_cell.length_a   1.000
_cell.length_b   1.000
_cell.length_c   1.000
_cell.angle_alpha   90.00
_cell.angle_beta   90.00
_cell.angle_gamma   90.00
#
_symmetry.space_group_name_H-M   'P 1'
#
loop_
_entity.id
_entity.type
_entity.pdbx_description
1 polymer ?
#
loop_
_entity_poly.entity_id
_entity_poly.type
_entity_poly.pdbx_seq_one_letter_code
_entity_poly.pdbx_strand_id
1 'polypeptide(L)'
;MPRAEFAEYDAASPAPRNGCTEDTRKAILDTLRMWASDNTATKVYWLNGMAGTGKTTIAYSFSEILNDNESLGGTFFASHLRVDTSDVRCIIPTICLQLAARKYFPSLLHLILDAVEDNPDCKSWRIGKQFQNFIVKPLTAAYRDTSKIVFPVIVLDALDECSDQSLVAELLSVIFKHSTSLPVKFFITSRPEIRLKESFAKPWTHSNFILHEVEKEIVKADIELYIKGWLNMHNSSNDWPPQAEVERLVNMSGTLFIYAATVCKYIAEKGTPSMSQRLSDVVNSKLEATSGVTHPLNILYERILDAAYASTNERERKNIDTILTAVVYAYNPLSISAIGDLMEIPIRHIEAALSSLHSLIYIPSLGPDMPISSFHASFYDFISNKIHSSKYYLDPCISHKHIAHQCLGLMNRVWSEKAKISYLEERKCTEISESLAYACSNWTIHFTYKDVGEPASAKHVATCGNLWLT
;
A
#
# COMPACT_ATOMS: atom_id res chain seq x y z
N MET A 1 -0.85 23.38 -1.67
CA MET A 1 -0.30 22.41 -0.72
C MET A 1 -0.13 21.06 -1.43
N PRO A 2 0.88 20.24 -1.13
CA PRO A 2 1.01 18.89 -1.71
C PRO A 2 -0.19 18.04 -1.27
N ARG A 3 -0.84 17.34 -2.22
CA ARG A 3 -2.00 16.47 -1.97
C ARG A 3 -1.71 15.08 -2.54
N ALA A 4 -2.13 14.05 -1.83
CA ALA A 4 -2.12 12.69 -2.34
C ALA A 4 -3.48 12.37 -2.98
N GLU A 5 -3.51 12.22 -4.31
CA GLU A 5 -4.75 12.04 -5.08
C GLU A 5 -5.40 10.68 -4.85
N PHE A 6 -4.59 9.64 -4.54
CA PHE A 6 -5.05 8.26 -4.37
C PHE A 6 -5.10 7.80 -2.91
N ALA A 7 -5.05 8.74 -1.97
CA ALA A 7 -5.08 8.43 -0.54
C ALA A 7 -6.50 8.25 0.03
N GLU A 8 -7.54 8.62 -0.70
CA GLU A 8 -8.92 8.43 -0.26
C GLU A 8 -9.31 6.94 -0.31
N TYR A 9 -10.19 6.49 0.60
CA TYR A 9 -10.56 5.07 0.71
C TYR A 9 -11.20 4.54 -0.58
N ASP A 10 -11.99 5.37 -1.28
CA ASP A 10 -12.71 5.09 -2.52
C ASP A 10 -11.98 5.55 -3.79
N ALA A 11 -10.73 6.00 -3.67
CA ALA A 11 -9.94 6.42 -4.81
C ALA A 11 -9.74 5.26 -5.79
N ALA A 12 -9.80 5.56 -7.10
CA ALA A 12 -9.54 4.61 -8.18
C ALA A 12 -8.06 4.18 -8.17
N SER A 13 -7.67 3.39 -7.19
CA SER A 13 -6.31 2.86 -7.05
C SER A 13 -6.07 1.71 -8.04
N PRO A 14 -4.86 1.55 -8.59
CA PRO A 14 -4.48 0.40 -9.41
C PRO A 14 -4.71 -0.95 -8.72
N ALA A 15 -4.49 -1.02 -7.40
CA ALA A 15 -4.90 -2.16 -6.58
C ALA A 15 -6.16 -1.75 -5.79
N PRO A 16 -7.36 -2.20 -6.20
CA PRO A 16 -8.58 -1.84 -5.51
C PRO A 16 -8.54 -2.33 -4.07
N ARG A 17 -8.85 -1.43 -3.16
CA ARG A 17 -9.08 -1.79 -1.77
C ARG A 17 -10.46 -2.43 -1.67
N ASN A 18 -10.55 -3.53 -0.93
CA ASN A 18 -11.81 -4.22 -0.72
C ASN A 18 -12.17 -4.17 0.76
N GLY A 19 -13.47 -4.10 1.03
CA GLY A 19 -14.01 -4.24 2.37
C GLY A 19 -13.87 -5.65 2.93
N CYS A 20 -14.26 -5.81 4.19
CA CYS A 20 -14.34 -7.12 4.83
C CYS A 20 -15.35 -8.00 4.07
N THR A 21 -14.98 -9.26 3.88
CA THR A 21 -15.93 -10.26 3.36
C THR A 21 -17.14 -10.33 4.29
N GLU A 22 -18.32 -10.53 3.71
CA GLU A 22 -19.54 -10.65 4.48
C GLU A 22 -19.37 -11.62 5.64
N ASP A 23 -19.93 -11.26 6.77
CA ASP A 23 -19.85 -11.99 8.05
C ASP A 23 -18.48 -12.02 8.75
N THR A 24 -17.41 -11.50 8.16
CA THR A 24 -16.12 -11.40 8.83
C THR A 24 -15.92 -10.05 9.53
N ARG A 25 -15.09 -10.02 10.57
CA ARG A 25 -14.71 -8.79 11.30
C ARG A 25 -15.85 -8.03 11.98
N LYS A 26 -17.03 -8.65 12.16
CA LYS A 26 -18.22 -8.01 12.77
C LYS A 26 -17.91 -7.40 14.15
N ALA A 27 -17.28 -8.17 15.04
CA ALA A 27 -17.02 -7.73 16.41
C ALA A 27 -16.18 -6.45 16.48
N ILE A 28 -15.11 -6.36 15.69
CA ILE A 28 -14.26 -5.15 15.66
C ILE A 28 -14.98 -3.98 14.99
N LEU A 29 -15.72 -4.21 13.90
CA LEU A 29 -16.49 -3.16 13.23
C LEU A 29 -17.59 -2.60 14.13
N ASP A 30 -18.27 -3.45 14.93
CA ASP A 30 -19.27 -3.02 15.91
C ASP A 30 -18.62 -2.22 17.05
N THR A 31 -17.46 -2.65 17.53
CA THR A 31 -16.69 -1.89 18.51
C THR A 31 -16.30 -0.51 17.98
N LEU A 32 -15.87 -0.42 16.73
CA LEU A 32 -15.51 0.84 16.07
C LEU A 32 -16.73 1.74 15.86
N ARG A 33 -17.92 1.18 15.50
CA ARG A 33 -19.18 1.93 15.41
C ARG A 33 -19.56 2.55 16.75
N MET A 34 -19.52 1.74 17.83
CA MET A 34 -19.81 2.22 19.19
C MET A 34 -18.84 3.33 19.60
N TRP A 35 -17.54 3.13 19.37
CA TRP A 35 -16.53 4.16 19.65
C TRP A 35 -16.76 5.44 18.85
N ALA A 36 -17.08 5.33 17.56
CA ALA A 36 -17.33 6.50 16.71
C ALA A 36 -18.52 7.34 17.20
N SER A 37 -19.59 6.69 17.63
CA SER A 37 -20.84 7.34 18.09
C SER A 37 -20.76 7.89 19.53
N ASP A 38 -19.89 7.37 20.39
CA ASP A 38 -19.73 7.80 21.78
C ASP A 38 -18.87 9.06 21.89
N ASN A 39 -19.50 10.23 22.04
CA ASN A 39 -18.80 11.51 22.16
C ASN A 39 -17.93 11.63 23.43
N THR A 40 -18.10 10.75 24.40
CA THR A 40 -17.32 10.72 25.65
C THR A 40 -16.07 9.83 25.53
N ALA A 41 -16.03 8.97 24.52
CA ALA A 41 -14.91 8.09 24.27
C ALA A 41 -13.60 8.84 23.92
N THR A 42 -12.48 8.20 24.14
CA THR A 42 -11.16 8.72 23.75
C THR A 42 -11.14 9.11 22.28
N LYS A 43 -10.44 10.18 21.95
CA LYS A 43 -10.42 10.75 20.58
C LYS A 43 -9.55 9.96 19.60
N VAL A 44 -8.74 9.03 20.06
CA VAL A 44 -7.85 8.24 19.21
C VAL A 44 -8.09 6.77 19.43
N TYR A 45 -8.31 6.02 18.35
CA TYR A 45 -8.37 4.57 18.33
C TYR A 45 -7.25 4.05 17.43
N TRP A 46 -6.34 3.25 17.97
CA TRP A 46 -5.23 2.70 17.22
C TRP A 46 -5.36 1.18 17.10
N LEU A 47 -5.62 0.73 15.89
CA LEU A 47 -5.64 -0.69 15.53
C LEU A 47 -4.25 -1.15 15.13
N ASN A 48 -3.62 -1.93 16.00
CA ASN A 48 -2.27 -2.43 15.83
C ASN A 48 -2.28 -3.91 15.47
N GLY A 49 -1.39 -4.34 14.58
CA GLY A 49 -1.27 -5.75 14.21
C GLY A 49 -0.23 -5.99 13.13
N MET A 50 0.25 -7.24 13.06
CA MET A 50 1.23 -7.65 12.06
C MET A 50 0.74 -7.41 10.63
N ALA A 51 1.68 -7.41 9.66
CA ALA A 51 1.31 -7.38 8.25
C ALA A 51 0.35 -8.52 7.90
N GLY A 52 -0.63 -8.26 7.04
CA GLY A 52 -1.56 -9.29 6.57
C GLY A 52 -2.65 -9.70 7.54
N THR A 53 -2.85 -9.00 8.68
CA THR A 53 -3.94 -9.26 9.62
C THR A 53 -5.28 -8.61 9.21
N GLY A 54 -5.34 -7.90 8.08
CA GLY A 54 -6.56 -7.29 7.54
C GLY A 54 -6.86 -5.89 8.07
N LYS A 55 -5.89 -5.15 8.61
CA LYS A 55 -6.09 -3.77 9.13
C LYS A 55 -6.65 -2.82 8.08
N THR A 56 -6.07 -2.81 6.89
CA THR A 56 -6.53 -1.98 5.77
C THR A 56 -7.94 -2.32 5.33
N THR A 57 -8.29 -3.61 5.30
CA THR A 57 -9.65 -4.09 4.99
C THR A 57 -10.66 -3.61 6.04
N ILE A 58 -10.29 -3.65 7.34
CA ILE A 58 -11.10 -3.09 8.43
C ILE A 58 -11.24 -1.56 8.27
N ALA A 59 -10.13 -0.87 7.99
CA ALA A 59 -10.13 0.60 7.80
C ALA A 59 -11.02 1.01 6.62
N TYR A 60 -10.98 0.25 5.52
CA TYR A 60 -11.84 0.46 4.37
C TYR A 60 -13.31 0.30 4.74
N SER A 61 -13.72 -0.87 5.27
CA SER A 61 -15.12 -1.10 5.68
C SER A 61 -15.60 -0.11 6.74
N PHE A 62 -14.73 0.29 7.66
CA PHE A 62 -15.08 1.30 8.65
C PHE A 62 -15.27 2.68 7.99
N SER A 63 -14.47 3.03 6.98
CA SER A 63 -14.65 4.27 6.21
C SER A 63 -15.98 4.30 5.45
N GLU A 64 -16.39 3.17 4.85
CA GLU A 64 -17.73 3.04 4.23
C GLU A 64 -18.83 3.28 5.27
N ILE A 65 -18.77 2.60 6.41
CA ILE A 65 -19.74 2.76 7.51
C ILE A 65 -19.82 4.22 7.99
N LEU A 66 -18.67 4.88 8.15
CA LEU A 66 -18.61 6.28 8.56
C LEU A 66 -19.18 7.21 7.51
N ASN A 67 -18.93 6.93 6.22
CA ASN A 67 -19.46 7.71 5.12
C ASN A 67 -20.98 7.59 5.03
N ASP A 68 -21.54 6.39 5.13
CA ASP A 68 -22.98 6.11 5.11
C ASP A 68 -23.71 6.77 6.29
N ASN A 69 -23.04 6.86 7.44
CA ASN A 69 -23.56 7.53 8.65
C ASN A 69 -23.25 9.04 8.70
N GLU A 70 -22.77 9.63 7.61
CA GLU A 70 -22.38 11.03 7.57
C GLU A 70 -21.46 11.45 8.73
N SER A 71 -20.49 10.59 9.10
CA SER A 71 -19.55 10.81 10.20
C SER A 71 -18.08 10.70 9.79
N LEU A 72 -17.80 10.50 8.47
CA LEU A 72 -16.46 10.45 7.93
C LEU A 72 -15.87 11.85 7.76
N GLY A 73 -14.82 12.19 8.50
CA GLY A 73 -14.10 13.47 8.38
C GLY A 73 -13.14 13.51 7.20
N GLY A 74 -12.44 12.42 6.97
CA GLY A 74 -11.49 12.26 5.87
C GLY A 74 -10.70 10.98 6.01
N THR A 75 -10.00 10.59 4.94
CA THR A 75 -9.21 9.36 4.90
C THR A 75 -7.85 9.59 4.27
N PHE A 76 -6.84 8.90 4.79
CA PHE A 76 -5.53 8.78 4.17
C PHE A 76 -5.04 7.34 4.29
N PHE A 77 -5.03 6.64 3.17
CA PHE A 77 -4.53 5.29 3.06
C PHE A 77 -3.10 5.35 2.53
N ALA A 78 -2.14 5.19 3.43
CA ALA A 78 -0.74 5.18 3.06
C ALA A 78 -0.42 3.94 2.23
N SER A 79 0.52 4.09 1.28
CA SER A 79 1.03 2.98 0.49
C SER A 79 2.43 3.30 0.00
N HIS A 80 3.35 2.36 0.21
CA HIS A 80 4.72 2.45 -0.30
C HIS A 80 4.79 2.35 -1.84
N LEU A 81 3.72 1.91 -2.50
CA LEU A 81 3.64 1.77 -3.96
C LEU A 81 3.60 3.12 -4.70
N ARG A 82 3.41 4.24 -4.00
CA ARG A 82 3.32 5.57 -4.61
C ARG A 82 4.00 6.61 -3.74
N VAL A 83 4.70 7.52 -4.39
CA VAL A 83 5.44 8.61 -3.71
C VAL A 83 4.50 9.51 -2.90
N ASP A 84 3.34 9.89 -3.47
CA ASP A 84 2.39 10.80 -2.83
C ASP A 84 1.69 10.19 -1.62
N THR A 85 1.35 8.89 -1.66
CA THR A 85 0.71 8.19 -0.54
C THR A 85 1.72 7.66 0.49
N SER A 86 3.01 7.61 0.19
CA SER A 86 4.08 7.29 1.14
C SER A 86 4.70 8.51 1.82
N ASP A 87 4.43 9.73 1.33
CA ASP A 87 4.96 10.97 1.92
C ASP A 87 4.06 11.50 3.03
N VAL A 88 4.54 11.42 4.27
CA VAL A 88 3.85 11.93 5.48
C VAL A 88 3.42 13.39 5.34
N ARG A 89 4.19 14.20 4.57
CA ARG A 89 3.91 15.62 4.35
C ARG A 89 2.64 15.86 3.54
N CYS A 90 2.14 14.86 2.84
CA CYS A 90 0.87 14.90 2.10
C CYS A 90 -0.34 14.64 3.00
N ILE A 91 -0.18 14.06 4.20
CA ILE A 91 -1.30 13.65 5.06
C ILE A 91 -2.13 14.86 5.52
N ILE A 92 -1.51 15.84 6.16
CA ILE A 92 -2.22 17.01 6.70
C ILE A 92 -2.95 17.79 5.59
N PRO A 93 -2.29 18.15 4.47
CA PRO A 93 -2.97 18.84 3.38
C PRO A 93 -4.15 18.07 2.78
N THR A 94 -4.00 16.75 2.60
CA THR A 94 -5.06 15.90 2.06
C THR A 94 -6.27 15.85 3.00
N ILE A 95 -6.05 15.65 4.29
CA ILE A 95 -7.11 15.62 5.32
C ILE A 95 -7.80 16.98 5.45
N CYS A 96 -7.05 18.09 5.41
CA CYS A 96 -7.63 19.43 5.48
C CYS A 96 -8.62 19.68 4.36
N LEU A 97 -8.27 19.33 3.12
CA LEU A 97 -9.15 19.52 1.97
C LEU A 97 -10.41 18.66 2.06
N GLN A 98 -10.28 17.41 2.50
CA GLN A 98 -11.44 16.54 2.70
C GLN A 98 -12.36 17.05 3.80
N LEU A 99 -11.83 17.45 4.96
CA LEU A 99 -12.61 18.05 6.06
C LEU A 99 -13.33 19.34 5.62
N ALA A 100 -12.64 20.18 4.85
CA ALA A 100 -13.22 21.43 4.34
C ALA A 100 -14.34 21.18 3.31
N ALA A 101 -14.27 20.09 2.54
CA ALA A 101 -15.30 19.69 1.61
C ALA A 101 -16.56 19.13 2.30
N ARG A 102 -16.45 18.69 3.55
CA ARG A 102 -17.56 18.16 4.34
C ARG A 102 -18.32 19.28 5.05
N LYS A 103 -19.64 19.11 5.22
CA LYS A 103 -20.54 20.13 5.80
C LYS A 103 -20.52 20.23 7.32
N TYR A 104 -19.58 19.55 8.01
CA TYR A 104 -19.52 19.58 9.49
C TYR A 104 -19.17 20.96 10.05
N PHE A 105 -18.28 21.67 9.36
CA PHE A 105 -17.74 22.95 9.79
C PHE A 105 -17.81 23.94 8.62
N PRO A 106 -18.94 24.68 8.47
CA PRO A 106 -19.18 25.54 7.30
C PRO A 106 -18.10 26.59 7.04
N SER A 107 -17.49 27.15 8.09
CA SER A 107 -16.45 28.17 7.98
C SER A 107 -15.05 27.59 7.72
N LEU A 108 -14.88 26.28 7.81
CA LEU A 108 -13.54 25.63 7.81
C LEU A 108 -12.76 25.90 6.51
N LEU A 109 -13.44 25.84 5.36
CA LEU A 109 -12.80 26.09 4.07
C LEU A 109 -12.15 27.48 4.01
N HIS A 110 -12.88 28.52 4.39
CA HIS A 110 -12.36 29.90 4.41
C HIS A 110 -11.17 30.03 5.36
N LEU A 111 -11.29 29.48 6.58
CA LEU A 111 -10.21 29.53 7.57
C LEU A 111 -8.92 28.82 7.10
N ILE A 112 -9.05 27.73 6.32
CA ILE A 112 -7.90 27.05 5.74
C ILE A 112 -7.30 27.85 4.58
N LEU A 113 -8.14 28.42 3.72
CA LEU A 113 -7.68 29.28 2.61
C LEU A 113 -6.93 30.49 3.13
N ASP A 114 -7.49 31.23 4.08
CA ASP A 114 -6.83 32.35 4.73
C ASP A 114 -5.48 31.94 5.32
N ALA A 115 -5.41 30.80 6.02
CA ALA A 115 -4.18 30.31 6.59
C ALA A 115 -3.09 29.95 5.53
N VAL A 116 -3.51 29.56 4.32
CA VAL A 116 -2.58 29.27 3.20
C VAL A 116 -2.14 30.57 2.52
N GLU A 117 -3.07 31.53 2.31
CA GLU A 117 -2.78 32.81 1.69
C GLU A 117 -1.82 33.65 2.55
N ASP A 118 -2.04 33.67 3.87
CA ASP A 118 -1.16 34.33 4.83
C ASP A 118 0.26 33.70 4.90
N ASN A 119 0.43 32.47 4.41
CA ASN A 119 1.66 31.71 4.55
C ASN A 119 2.06 30.98 3.25
N PRO A 120 2.55 31.68 2.23
CA PRO A 120 2.92 31.07 0.93
C PRO A 120 3.97 29.94 1.04
N ASP A 121 4.87 30.01 2.03
CA ASP A 121 5.95 29.05 2.26
C ASP A 121 5.53 27.83 3.12
N CYS A 122 4.23 27.63 3.34
CA CYS A 122 3.71 26.57 4.21
C CYS A 122 4.13 25.16 3.78
N LYS A 123 4.52 24.96 2.51
CA LYS A 123 5.04 23.67 1.99
C LYS A 123 6.32 23.21 2.70
N SER A 124 7.14 24.14 3.17
CA SER A 124 8.41 23.87 3.86
C SER A 124 8.28 23.67 5.37
N TRP A 125 7.07 23.80 5.91
CA TRP A 125 6.86 23.73 7.35
C TRP A 125 7.01 22.31 7.89
N ARG A 126 7.53 22.22 9.13
CA ARG A 126 7.51 20.95 9.89
C ARG A 126 6.07 20.50 10.16
N ILE A 127 5.89 19.20 10.29
CA ILE A 127 4.58 18.54 10.52
C ILE A 127 3.81 19.21 11.67
N GLY A 128 4.47 19.46 12.81
CA GLY A 128 3.83 20.12 13.96
C GLY A 128 3.31 21.50 13.65
N LYS A 129 4.02 22.32 12.86
CA LYS A 129 3.57 23.65 12.46
C LYS A 129 2.41 23.58 11.46
N GLN A 130 2.45 22.64 10.50
CA GLN A 130 1.34 22.42 9.58
C GLN A 130 0.08 21.97 10.34
N PHE A 131 0.19 21.00 11.23
CA PHE A 131 -0.93 20.52 12.04
C PHE A 131 -1.57 21.63 12.87
N GLN A 132 -0.75 22.46 13.52
CA GLN A 132 -1.22 23.58 14.33
C GLN A 132 -2.02 24.62 13.49
N ASN A 133 -1.54 24.96 12.30
CA ASN A 133 -2.12 26.05 11.52
C ASN A 133 -3.23 25.58 10.56
N PHE A 134 -3.23 24.31 10.11
CA PHE A 134 -4.22 23.79 9.16
C PHE A 134 -5.26 22.88 9.80
N ILE A 135 -5.00 22.32 10.99
CA ILE A 135 -5.96 21.47 11.71
C ILE A 135 -6.44 22.17 12.99
N VAL A 136 -5.52 22.43 13.95
CA VAL A 136 -5.90 22.86 15.30
C VAL A 136 -6.63 24.22 15.28
N LYS A 137 -5.99 25.26 14.73
CA LYS A 137 -6.56 26.62 14.73
C LYS A 137 -7.87 26.69 13.94
N PRO A 138 -7.93 26.22 12.66
CA PRO A 138 -9.17 26.33 11.88
C PRO A 138 -10.32 25.52 12.47
N LEU A 139 -10.08 24.25 12.91
CA LEU A 139 -11.12 23.45 13.51
C LEU A 139 -11.62 24.01 14.84
N THR A 140 -10.73 24.54 15.68
CA THR A 140 -11.13 25.17 16.96
C THR A 140 -11.97 26.43 16.72
N ALA A 141 -11.64 27.22 15.70
CA ALA A 141 -12.42 28.40 15.33
C ALA A 141 -13.78 28.00 14.75
N ALA A 142 -13.79 27.10 13.74
CA ALA A 142 -15.01 26.64 13.09
C ALA A 142 -15.99 25.93 14.03
N TYR A 143 -15.47 25.19 15.02
CA TYR A 143 -16.30 24.48 16.01
C TYR A 143 -17.11 25.42 16.92
N ARG A 144 -16.60 26.64 17.23
CA ARG A 144 -17.31 27.61 18.03
C ARG A 144 -18.62 28.07 17.41
N ASP A 145 -18.69 28.00 16.07
CA ASP A 145 -19.83 28.42 15.28
C ASP A 145 -20.83 27.29 14.99
N THR A 146 -20.56 26.09 15.52
CA THR A 146 -21.34 24.90 15.20
C THR A 146 -22.27 24.50 16.33
N SER A 147 -23.57 24.37 16.00
CA SER A 147 -24.62 23.94 16.95
C SER A 147 -24.73 22.43 17.13
N LYS A 148 -24.10 21.63 16.23
CA LYS A 148 -24.15 20.17 16.24
C LYS A 148 -22.87 19.58 16.84
N ILE A 149 -23.03 18.74 17.86
CA ILE A 149 -21.92 17.98 18.46
C ILE A 149 -21.78 16.63 17.73
N VAL A 150 -21.23 16.66 16.53
CA VAL A 150 -20.76 15.46 15.85
C VAL A 150 -19.25 15.55 15.77
N PHE A 151 -18.55 14.52 16.22
CA PHE A 151 -17.10 14.41 16.06
C PHE A 151 -16.78 13.51 14.85
N PRO A 152 -16.57 14.11 13.65
CA PRO A 152 -16.22 13.30 12.50
C PRO A 152 -14.92 12.55 12.73
N VAL A 153 -14.81 11.35 12.13
CA VAL A 153 -13.66 10.47 12.28
C VAL A 153 -12.72 10.64 11.08
N ILE A 154 -11.46 10.87 11.36
CA ILE A 154 -10.36 10.86 10.38
C ILE A 154 -9.73 9.48 10.43
N VAL A 155 -9.62 8.82 9.27
CA VAL A 155 -9.01 7.49 9.13
C VAL A 155 -7.62 7.62 8.52
N LEU A 156 -6.61 7.15 9.24
CA LEU A 156 -5.21 7.11 8.81
C LEU A 156 -4.76 5.66 8.75
N ASP A 157 -4.77 5.06 7.57
CA ASP A 157 -4.44 3.65 7.39
C ASP A 157 -2.99 3.42 7.01
N ALA A 158 -2.40 2.33 7.52
CA ALA A 158 -1.10 1.80 7.16
C ALA A 158 0.07 2.81 7.31
N LEU A 159 0.12 3.58 8.40
CA LEU A 159 1.18 4.58 8.61
C LEU A 159 2.61 4.00 8.62
N ASP A 160 2.76 2.69 8.84
CA ASP A 160 4.02 1.96 8.69
C ASP A 160 4.52 1.89 7.24
N GLU A 161 3.65 2.11 6.24
CA GLU A 161 4.03 2.15 4.83
C GLU A 161 4.55 3.53 4.36
N CYS A 162 4.54 4.52 5.23
CA CYS A 162 5.15 5.81 4.94
C CYS A 162 6.69 5.71 4.89
N SER A 163 7.30 6.45 3.96
CA SER A 163 8.76 6.40 3.70
C SER A 163 9.63 6.92 4.84
N ASP A 164 9.13 7.87 5.64
CA ASP A 164 9.86 8.48 6.76
C ASP A 164 9.15 8.24 8.09
N GLN A 165 9.60 7.21 8.81
CA GLN A 165 9.05 6.83 10.11
C GLN A 165 9.31 7.86 11.23
N SER A 166 10.29 8.75 11.07
CA SER A 166 10.54 9.83 12.02
C SER A 166 9.46 10.92 11.90
N LEU A 167 9.03 11.23 10.68
CA LEU A 167 7.91 12.15 10.43
C LEU A 167 6.57 11.54 10.86
N VAL A 168 6.38 10.21 10.71
CA VAL A 168 5.20 9.51 11.27
C VAL A 168 5.15 9.67 12.78
N ALA A 169 6.26 9.47 13.48
CA ALA A 169 6.33 9.66 14.93
C ALA A 169 6.04 11.11 15.35
N GLU A 170 6.51 12.12 14.60
CA GLU A 170 6.18 13.52 14.81
C GLU A 170 4.67 13.77 14.60
N LEU A 171 4.07 13.24 13.52
CA LEU A 171 2.63 13.35 13.24
C LEU A 171 1.80 12.77 14.38
N LEU A 172 2.11 11.55 14.80
CA LEU A 172 1.41 10.91 15.91
C LEU A 172 1.55 11.69 17.22
N SER A 173 2.74 12.21 17.52
CA SER A 173 2.97 13.04 18.70
C SER A 173 2.07 14.29 18.73
N VAL A 174 1.89 14.98 17.59
CA VAL A 174 1.02 16.17 17.53
C VAL A 174 -0.46 15.80 17.54
N ILE A 175 -0.88 14.68 16.94
CA ILE A 175 -2.24 14.15 17.02
C ILE A 175 -2.59 13.89 18.51
N PHE A 176 -1.77 13.13 19.24
CA PHE A 176 -2.03 12.83 20.65
C PHE A 176 -2.05 14.07 21.53
N LYS A 177 -1.13 15.00 21.28
CA LYS A 177 -1.06 16.27 22.05
C LYS A 177 -2.33 17.09 21.92
N HIS A 178 -2.97 17.09 20.76
CA HIS A 178 -4.10 17.98 20.48
C HIS A 178 -5.46 17.28 20.39
N SER A 179 -5.50 15.95 20.32
CA SER A 179 -6.74 15.17 20.11
C SER A 179 -7.84 15.50 21.09
N THR A 180 -7.54 15.67 22.38
CA THR A 180 -8.53 15.96 23.42
C THR A 180 -9.25 17.30 23.22
N SER A 181 -8.59 18.29 22.62
CA SER A 181 -9.13 19.62 22.36
C SER A 181 -9.81 19.78 21.00
N LEU A 182 -9.64 18.79 20.12
CA LEU A 182 -10.18 18.84 18.76
C LEU A 182 -11.60 18.26 18.67
N PRO A 183 -12.48 18.85 17.84
CA PRO A 183 -13.83 18.34 17.59
C PRO A 183 -13.82 17.22 16.52
N VAL A 184 -12.80 16.36 16.51
CA VAL A 184 -12.64 15.23 15.59
C VAL A 184 -12.06 14.03 16.33
N LYS A 185 -12.26 12.84 15.78
CA LYS A 185 -11.63 11.60 16.23
C LYS A 185 -10.64 11.09 15.18
N PHE A 186 -9.67 10.28 15.61
CA PHE A 186 -8.69 9.66 14.73
C PHE A 186 -8.74 8.14 14.88
N PHE A 187 -8.99 7.44 13.79
CA PHE A 187 -8.78 6.01 13.68
C PHE A 187 -7.47 5.77 12.93
N ILE A 188 -6.54 5.05 13.56
CA ILE A 188 -5.18 4.88 13.05
C ILE A 188 -4.89 3.40 12.94
N THR A 189 -4.28 2.97 11.85
CA THR A 189 -3.75 1.62 11.72
C THR A 189 -2.26 1.62 11.42
N SER A 190 -1.51 0.67 11.99
CA SER A 190 -0.10 0.44 11.68
C SER A 190 0.38 -0.94 12.12
N ARG A 191 1.60 -1.32 11.73
CA ARG A 191 2.34 -2.44 12.34
C ARG A 191 2.86 -2.03 13.72
N PRO A 192 3.14 -3.02 14.62
CA PRO A 192 3.68 -2.78 15.96
C PRO A 192 5.19 -2.47 15.95
N GLU A 193 5.60 -1.42 15.25
CA GLU A 193 7.00 -1.05 15.16
C GLU A 193 7.54 -0.48 16.49
N ILE A 194 8.77 -0.87 16.85
CA ILE A 194 9.40 -0.54 18.13
C ILE A 194 9.52 0.99 18.32
N ARG A 195 9.88 1.73 17.29
CA ARG A 195 10.01 3.20 17.33
C ARG A 195 8.70 3.93 17.62
N LEU A 196 7.59 3.38 17.11
CA LEU A 196 6.27 3.91 17.42
C LEU A 196 5.89 3.60 18.86
N LYS A 197 6.17 2.36 19.34
CA LYS A 197 5.93 1.98 20.75
C LYS A 197 6.70 2.84 21.74
N GLU A 198 7.94 3.18 21.48
CA GLU A 198 8.76 4.06 22.33
C GLU A 198 8.22 5.50 22.37
N SER A 199 7.67 6.01 21.29
CA SER A 199 7.00 7.31 21.25
C SER A 199 5.75 7.36 22.14
N PHE A 200 5.13 6.21 22.40
CA PHE A 200 3.92 6.03 23.22
C PHE A 200 4.21 5.65 24.68
N ALA A 201 5.42 5.23 25.00
CA ALA A 201 5.80 4.88 26.38
C ALA A 201 5.86 6.08 27.33
N LYS A 202 5.55 7.29 26.85
CA LYS A 202 5.53 8.51 27.68
C LYS A 202 4.27 8.54 28.57
N PRO A 203 4.36 8.88 29.88
CA PRO A 203 3.26 8.74 30.85
C PRO A 203 1.95 9.48 30.51
N TRP A 204 1.98 10.46 29.62
CA TRP A 204 0.82 11.30 29.24
C TRP A 204 -0.02 10.73 28.07
N THR A 205 0.44 9.64 27.46
CA THR A 205 -0.27 9.04 26.31
C THR A 205 -1.27 7.95 26.71
N HIS A 206 -1.06 7.25 27.83
CA HIS A 206 -1.84 6.05 28.19
C HIS A 206 -3.34 6.27 28.45
N SER A 207 -3.77 7.48 28.78
CA SER A 207 -5.19 7.78 29.02
C SER A 207 -5.95 8.32 27.81
N ASN A 208 -5.26 8.60 26.69
CA ASN A 208 -5.83 9.37 25.59
C ASN A 208 -6.11 8.57 24.32
N PHE A 209 -5.86 7.25 24.31
CA PHE A 209 -6.13 6.40 23.15
C PHE A 209 -6.50 4.97 23.55
N ILE A 210 -7.20 4.28 22.66
CA ILE A 210 -7.47 2.84 22.73
C ILE A 210 -6.45 2.15 21.83
N LEU A 211 -5.63 1.27 22.41
CA LEU A 211 -4.78 0.36 21.66
C LEU A 211 -5.50 -0.99 21.54
N HIS A 212 -5.84 -1.35 20.31
CA HIS A 212 -6.48 -2.64 20.04
C HIS A 212 -5.52 -3.57 19.32
N GLU A 213 -5.23 -4.71 19.94
CA GLU A 213 -4.51 -5.82 19.29
C GLU A 213 -5.53 -6.84 18.80
N VAL A 214 -5.40 -7.28 17.56
CA VAL A 214 -6.36 -8.19 16.95
C VAL A 214 -6.29 -9.57 17.63
N GLU A 215 -7.39 -10.02 18.24
CA GLU A 215 -7.47 -11.28 18.96
C GLU A 215 -7.37 -12.50 18.05
N LYS A 216 -6.51 -13.47 18.41
CA LYS A 216 -6.16 -14.62 17.56
C LYS A 216 -7.34 -15.54 17.25
N GLU A 217 -8.21 -15.81 18.22
CA GLU A 217 -9.31 -16.78 18.07
C GLU A 217 -10.41 -16.25 17.14
N ILE A 218 -10.75 -14.97 17.25
CA ILE A 218 -11.73 -14.30 16.36
C ILE A 218 -11.20 -14.30 14.92
N VAL A 219 -9.91 -14.08 14.75
CA VAL A 219 -9.28 -14.07 13.42
C VAL A 219 -9.36 -15.43 12.73
N LYS A 220 -9.18 -16.54 13.47
CA LYS A 220 -9.26 -17.88 12.87
C LYS A 220 -10.66 -18.22 12.37
N ALA A 221 -11.69 -17.89 13.11
CA ALA A 221 -13.08 -18.08 12.68
C ALA A 221 -13.39 -17.28 11.41
N ASP A 222 -12.96 -16.03 11.36
CA ASP A 222 -13.12 -15.18 10.19
C ASP A 222 -12.34 -15.72 8.96
N ILE A 223 -11.11 -16.23 9.16
CA ILE A 223 -10.31 -16.87 8.10
C ILE A 223 -11.01 -18.11 7.56
N GLU A 224 -11.61 -18.91 8.43
CA GLU A 224 -12.38 -20.10 8.00
C GLU A 224 -13.56 -19.72 7.12
N LEU A 225 -14.34 -18.70 7.53
CA LEU A 225 -15.46 -18.16 6.73
C LEU A 225 -14.96 -17.65 5.37
N TYR A 226 -13.86 -16.91 5.36
CA TYR A 226 -13.26 -16.40 4.13
C TYR A 226 -12.84 -17.52 3.18
N ILE A 227 -12.10 -18.51 3.65
CA ILE A 227 -11.61 -19.63 2.84
C ILE A 227 -12.78 -20.41 2.27
N LYS A 228 -13.78 -20.77 3.10
CA LYS A 228 -14.97 -21.50 2.65
C LYS A 228 -15.76 -20.71 1.61
N GLY A 229 -16.06 -19.46 1.89
CA GLY A 229 -16.82 -18.61 0.97
C GLY A 229 -16.10 -18.47 -0.38
N TRP A 230 -14.79 -18.23 -0.34
CA TRP A 230 -14.01 -18.01 -1.56
C TRP A 230 -13.86 -19.28 -2.41
N LEU A 231 -13.54 -20.41 -1.81
CA LEU A 231 -13.39 -21.69 -2.52
C LEU A 231 -14.73 -22.20 -3.09
N ASN A 232 -15.85 -22.00 -2.36
CA ASN A 232 -17.18 -22.36 -2.84
C ASN A 232 -17.63 -21.56 -4.06
N MET A 233 -17.25 -20.29 -4.17
CA MET A 233 -17.56 -19.48 -5.36
C MET A 233 -16.88 -19.99 -6.63
N HIS A 234 -15.77 -20.71 -6.50
CA HIS A 234 -14.99 -21.20 -7.63
C HIS A 234 -15.25 -22.67 -7.99
N ASN A 235 -15.90 -23.43 -7.11
CA ASN A 235 -16.28 -24.81 -7.34
C ASN A 235 -17.55 -25.15 -6.54
N SER A 236 -18.64 -25.40 -7.22
CA SER A 236 -19.98 -25.64 -6.64
C SER A 236 -20.30 -27.10 -6.37
N SER A 237 -19.31 -28.02 -6.31
CA SER A 237 -19.58 -29.43 -5.98
C SER A 237 -19.95 -29.59 -4.50
N ASN A 238 -20.91 -30.50 -4.18
CA ASN A 238 -21.51 -30.63 -2.85
C ASN A 238 -20.52 -30.97 -1.73
N ASP A 239 -19.36 -31.60 -2.05
CA ASP A 239 -18.35 -32.00 -1.07
C ASP A 239 -17.08 -31.11 -1.11
N TRP A 240 -17.16 -29.95 -1.74
CA TRP A 240 -16.04 -29.01 -1.88
C TRP A 240 -16.29 -27.73 -1.10
N PRO A 241 -15.24 -27.16 -0.44
CA PRO A 241 -13.95 -27.79 -0.15
C PRO A 241 -14.06 -28.82 1.01
N PRO A 242 -13.19 -29.85 1.04
CA PRO A 242 -13.20 -30.80 2.16
C PRO A 242 -12.90 -30.11 3.48
N GLN A 243 -13.75 -30.34 4.49
CA GLN A 243 -13.66 -29.64 5.79
C GLN A 243 -12.30 -29.84 6.46
N ALA A 244 -11.72 -31.05 6.40
CA ALA A 244 -10.42 -31.33 7.00
C ALA A 244 -9.27 -30.53 6.34
N GLU A 245 -9.37 -30.24 5.04
CA GLU A 245 -8.39 -29.44 4.34
C GLU A 245 -8.55 -27.96 4.63
N VAL A 246 -9.78 -27.48 4.78
CA VAL A 246 -10.07 -26.12 5.26
C VAL A 246 -9.47 -25.88 6.65
N GLU A 247 -9.69 -26.78 7.58
CA GLU A 247 -9.13 -26.69 8.94
C GLU A 247 -7.59 -26.62 8.94
N ARG A 248 -6.95 -27.40 8.06
CA ARG A 248 -5.51 -27.32 7.88
C ARG A 248 -5.06 -25.98 7.32
N LEU A 249 -5.75 -25.45 6.29
CA LEU A 249 -5.45 -24.12 5.75
C LEU A 249 -5.63 -23.02 6.80
N VAL A 250 -6.69 -23.07 7.61
CA VAL A 250 -6.92 -22.14 8.73
C VAL A 250 -5.76 -22.19 9.73
N ASN A 251 -5.32 -23.40 10.11
CA ASN A 251 -4.19 -23.55 11.02
C ASN A 251 -2.87 -23.02 10.40
N MET A 252 -2.64 -23.25 9.11
CA MET A 252 -1.47 -22.73 8.39
C MET A 252 -1.53 -21.19 8.26
N SER A 253 -2.71 -20.63 8.10
CA SER A 253 -2.93 -19.17 8.05
C SER A 253 -2.65 -18.49 9.38
N GLY A 254 -2.86 -19.20 10.50
CA GLY A 254 -2.71 -18.63 11.84
C GLY A 254 -3.63 -17.40 12.03
N THR A 255 -3.06 -16.21 12.05
CA THR A 255 -3.79 -14.93 12.13
C THR A 255 -3.68 -14.08 10.87
N LEU A 256 -3.10 -14.65 9.79
CA LEU A 256 -2.76 -13.89 8.58
C LEU A 256 -3.82 -14.09 7.50
N PHE A 257 -4.69 -13.12 7.33
CA PHE A 257 -5.62 -13.08 6.20
C PHE A 257 -4.92 -13.08 4.84
N ILE A 258 -3.73 -12.46 4.76
CA ILE A 258 -2.98 -12.46 3.50
C ILE A 258 -2.55 -13.87 3.08
N TYR A 259 -2.25 -14.76 4.04
CA TYR A 259 -1.99 -16.15 3.70
C TYR A 259 -3.24 -16.81 3.10
N ALA A 260 -4.38 -16.66 3.78
CA ALA A 260 -5.65 -17.20 3.31
C ALA A 260 -6.03 -16.65 1.93
N ALA A 261 -5.88 -15.33 1.72
CA ALA A 261 -6.18 -14.70 0.44
C ALA A 261 -5.25 -15.19 -0.69
N THR A 262 -3.96 -15.29 -0.42
CA THR A 262 -2.96 -15.74 -1.40
C THR A 262 -3.14 -17.21 -1.75
N VAL A 263 -3.36 -18.07 -0.75
CA VAL A 263 -3.55 -19.51 -0.97
C VAL A 263 -4.86 -19.80 -1.71
N CYS A 264 -5.94 -19.09 -1.40
CA CYS A 264 -7.22 -19.23 -2.13
C CYS A 264 -7.06 -18.87 -3.61
N LYS A 265 -6.37 -17.76 -3.92
CA LYS A 265 -6.08 -17.36 -5.30
C LYS A 265 -5.22 -18.41 -6.02
N TYR A 266 -4.17 -18.91 -5.36
CA TYR A 266 -3.31 -19.94 -5.91
C TYR A 266 -4.06 -21.25 -6.20
N ILE A 267 -4.94 -21.68 -5.30
CA ILE A 267 -5.75 -22.89 -5.49
C ILE A 267 -6.73 -22.72 -6.67
N ALA A 268 -7.38 -21.56 -6.79
CA ALA A 268 -8.38 -21.30 -7.83
C ALA A 268 -7.81 -20.91 -9.20
N GLU A 269 -6.52 -20.80 -9.33
CA GLU A 269 -5.87 -20.51 -10.61
C GLU A 269 -6.26 -21.54 -11.68
N LYS A 270 -6.68 -21.06 -12.86
CA LYS A 270 -7.12 -21.95 -13.95
C LYS A 270 -5.96 -22.70 -14.57
N GLY A 271 -6.18 -23.96 -14.92
CA GLY A 271 -5.20 -24.80 -15.63
C GLY A 271 -4.86 -26.09 -14.91
N THR A 272 -3.73 -26.68 -15.27
CA THR A 272 -3.16 -27.88 -14.64
C THR A 272 -2.02 -27.48 -13.71
N PRO A 273 -1.95 -27.97 -12.48
CA PRO A 273 -2.85 -28.95 -11.82
C PRO A 273 -4.26 -28.41 -11.51
N SER A 274 -5.22 -29.30 -11.23
CA SER A 274 -6.58 -28.94 -10.83
C SER A 274 -6.63 -28.26 -9.45
N MET A 275 -7.75 -27.59 -9.14
CA MET A 275 -7.97 -26.97 -7.81
C MET A 275 -7.78 -27.98 -6.67
N SER A 276 -8.33 -29.19 -6.81
CA SER A 276 -8.20 -30.26 -5.79
C SER A 276 -6.76 -30.70 -5.63
N GLN A 277 -6.00 -30.79 -6.71
CA GLN A 277 -4.58 -31.15 -6.65
C GLN A 277 -3.77 -30.05 -5.96
N ARG A 278 -3.97 -28.78 -6.33
CA ARG A 278 -3.28 -27.65 -5.68
C ARG A 278 -3.61 -27.54 -4.20
N LEU A 279 -4.88 -27.74 -3.82
CA LEU A 279 -5.30 -27.76 -2.42
C LEU A 279 -4.55 -28.88 -1.67
N SER A 280 -4.55 -30.09 -2.21
CA SER A 280 -3.84 -31.24 -1.63
C SER A 280 -2.33 -30.98 -1.53
N ASP A 281 -1.71 -30.41 -2.56
CA ASP A 281 -0.28 -30.08 -2.59
C ASP A 281 0.09 -29.03 -1.53
N VAL A 282 -0.74 -28.03 -1.31
CA VAL A 282 -0.54 -27.03 -0.28
C VAL A 282 -0.65 -27.65 1.11
N VAL A 283 -1.74 -28.39 1.34
CA VAL A 283 -2.06 -28.94 2.68
C VAL A 283 -1.12 -30.07 3.09
N ASN A 284 -0.67 -30.90 2.13
CA ASN A 284 0.25 -32.03 2.37
C ASN A 284 1.73 -31.64 2.28
N SER A 285 2.04 -30.39 1.90
CA SER A 285 3.41 -29.94 1.98
C SER A 285 3.86 -30.04 3.43
N LYS A 286 4.81 -30.95 3.68
CA LYS A 286 5.54 -30.95 4.93
C LYS A 286 6.09 -29.52 5.11
N LEU A 287 5.58 -28.82 6.12
CA LEU A 287 6.31 -27.77 6.79
C LEU A 287 7.54 -28.50 7.38
N GLU A 288 8.54 -28.77 6.57
CA GLU A 288 9.83 -29.16 7.09
C GLU A 288 10.31 -27.96 7.89
N ALA A 289 10.02 -28.01 9.18
CA ALA A 289 10.57 -27.14 10.19
C ALA A 289 12.10 -27.43 10.27
N THR A 290 12.77 -27.17 9.15
CA THR A 290 14.22 -27.02 9.15
C THR A 290 14.49 -25.64 9.74
N SER A 291 14.81 -25.65 11.02
CA SER A 291 15.23 -24.47 11.81
C SER A 291 14.19 -23.35 11.94
N GLY A 292 13.30 -23.46 12.85
CA GLY A 292 12.73 -22.45 13.80
C GLY A 292 12.25 -21.06 13.38
N VAL A 293 12.37 -20.59 12.12
CA VAL A 293 12.20 -19.16 11.79
C VAL A 293 11.43 -18.89 10.49
N THR A 294 11.10 -19.90 9.68
CA THR A 294 10.47 -19.63 8.37
C THR A 294 8.97 -19.45 8.51
N HIS A 295 8.49 -18.24 8.24
CA HIS A 295 7.09 -17.88 8.31
C HIS A 295 6.28 -18.62 7.22
N PRO A 296 5.07 -19.18 7.50
CA PRO A 296 4.27 -19.92 6.52
C PRO A 296 4.00 -19.15 5.21
N LEU A 297 3.87 -17.85 5.28
CA LEU A 297 3.67 -16.98 4.12
C LEU A 297 4.88 -16.97 3.19
N ASN A 298 6.11 -17.02 3.72
CA ASN A 298 7.32 -17.06 2.90
C ASN A 298 7.40 -18.38 2.13
N ILE A 299 7.04 -19.50 2.77
CA ILE A 299 6.98 -20.81 2.13
C ILE A 299 5.94 -20.83 1.00
N LEU A 300 4.81 -20.18 1.21
CA LEU A 300 3.77 -20.04 0.17
C LEU A 300 4.29 -19.22 -1.02
N TYR A 301 4.96 -18.09 -0.76
CA TYR A 301 5.57 -17.27 -1.82
C TYR A 301 6.63 -18.01 -2.60
N GLU A 302 7.55 -18.74 -1.92
CA GLU A 302 8.54 -19.58 -2.59
C GLU A 302 7.88 -20.62 -3.48
N ARG A 303 6.84 -21.29 -3.00
CA ARG A 303 6.10 -22.29 -3.80
C ARG A 303 5.47 -21.71 -5.05
N ILE A 304 4.83 -20.55 -4.94
CA ILE A 304 4.22 -19.89 -6.10
C ILE A 304 5.30 -19.52 -7.12
N LEU A 305 6.42 -19.00 -6.64
CA LEU A 305 7.56 -18.69 -7.51
C LEU A 305 8.18 -19.96 -8.09
N ASP A 306 8.35 -21.03 -7.31
CA ASP A 306 8.82 -22.35 -7.83
C ASP A 306 7.93 -22.83 -8.97
N ALA A 307 6.62 -22.76 -8.82
CA ALA A 307 5.68 -23.14 -9.88
C ALA A 307 5.79 -22.23 -11.11
N ALA A 308 5.95 -20.92 -10.92
CA ALA A 308 6.11 -19.96 -12.01
C ALA A 308 7.43 -20.17 -12.79
N TYR A 309 8.49 -20.59 -12.13
CA TYR A 309 9.80 -20.81 -12.76
C TYR A 309 10.02 -22.25 -13.26
N ALA A 310 9.19 -23.22 -12.87
CA ALA A 310 9.41 -24.65 -13.14
C ALA A 310 9.50 -24.98 -14.64
N SER A 311 8.68 -24.36 -15.47
CA SER A 311 8.57 -24.65 -16.91
C SER A 311 9.27 -23.62 -17.79
N THR A 312 10.12 -22.74 -17.22
CA THR A 312 10.71 -21.61 -17.92
C THR A 312 12.15 -21.87 -18.35
N ASN A 313 12.51 -21.38 -19.55
CA ASN A 313 13.90 -21.31 -20.00
C ASN A 313 14.61 -20.09 -19.38
N GLU A 314 15.92 -19.98 -19.58
CA GLU A 314 16.75 -18.91 -18.99
C GLU A 314 16.29 -17.49 -19.38
N ARG A 315 15.85 -17.28 -20.63
CA ARG A 315 15.34 -16.00 -21.09
C ARG A 315 14.02 -15.65 -20.43
N GLU A 316 13.12 -16.61 -20.29
CA GLU A 316 11.84 -16.43 -19.61
C GLU A 316 12.02 -16.12 -18.12
N ARG A 317 12.96 -16.80 -17.44
CA ARG A 317 13.34 -16.52 -16.06
C ARG A 317 13.81 -15.08 -15.91
N LYS A 318 14.72 -14.63 -16.78
CA LYS A 318 15.19 -13.23 -16.78
C LYS A 318 14.06 -12.24 -17.00
N ASN A 319 13.10 -12.55 -17.87
CA ASN A 319 11.92 -11.70 -18.06
C ASN A 319 11.08 -11.63 -16.77
N ILE A 320 10.83 -12.75 -16.09
CA ILE A 320 10.10 -12.77 -14.81
C ILE A 320 10.83 -11.90 -13.78
N ASP A 321 12.14 -12.06 -13.61
CA ASP A 321 12.94 -11.25 -12.68
C ASP A 321 12.85 -9.76 -13.00
N THR A 322 12.91 -9.39 -14.27
CA THR A 322 12.81 -8.00 -14.73
C THR A 322 11.40 -7.42 -14.49
N ILE A 323 10.35 -8.21 -14.76
CA ILE A 323 8.96 -7.82 -14.51
C ILE A 323 8.72 -7.66 -13.00
N LEU A 324 9.16 -8.62 -12.19
CA LEU A 324 9.06 -8.52 -10.73
C LEU A 324 9.83 -7.31 -10.20
N THR A 325 11.01 -7.02 -10.76
CA THR A 325 11.77 -5.80 -10.43
C THR A 325 10.96 -4.53 -10.70
N ALA A 326 10.31 -4.44 -11.87
CA ALA A 326 9.48 -3.29 -12.20
C ALA A 326 8.25 -3.19 -11.27
N VAL A 327 7.55 -4.30 -11.02
CA VAL A 327 6.33 -4.31 -10.18
C VAL A 327 6.63 -3.97 -8.72
N VAL A 328 7.78 -4.44 -8.20
CA VAL A 328 8.13 -4.32 -6.78
C VAL A 328 8.80 -2.99 -6.45
N TYR A 329 9.63 -2.48 -7.34
CA TYR A 329 10.50 -1.33 -7.07
C TYR A 329 10.16 -0.06 -7.84
N ALA A 330 9.16 -0.07 -8.72
CA ALA A 330 8.68 1.17 -9.34
C ALA A 330 8.02 2.07 -8.29
N TYR A 331 8.32 3.37 -8.30
CA TYR A 331 7.74 4.37 -7.39
C TYR A 331 6.27 4.68 -7.65
N ASN A 332 5.78 4.33 -8.82
CA ASN A 332 4.36 4.33 -9.15
C ASN A 332 4.05 3.05 -9.91
N PRO A 333 2.91 2.40 -9.66
CA PRO A 333 2.50 1.24 -10.45
C PRO A 333 2.45 1.57 -11.93
N LEU A 334 3.03 0.70 -12.74
CA LEU A 334 3.10 0.84 -14.19
C LEU A 334 2.14 -0.12 -14.88
N SER A 335 1.61 0.27 -16.03
CA SER A 335 0.84 -0.61 -16.90
C SER A 335 1.74 -1.68 -17.56
N ILE A 336 1.12 -2.74 -18.08
CA ILE A 336 1.83 -3.79 -18.84
C ILE A 336 2.52 -3.16 -20.05
N SER A 337 1.85 -2.23 -20.74
CA SER A 337 2.40 -1.48 -21.86
C SER A 337 3.61 -0.64 -21.45
N ALA A 338 3.52 0.08 -20.33
CA ALA A 338 4.61 0.90 -19.82
C ALA A 338 5.82 0.08 -19.37
N ILE A 339 5.58 -1.08 -18.72
CA ILE A 339 6.68 -2.01 -18.37
C ILE A 339 7.34 -2.55 -19.65
N GLY A 340 6.55 -2.88 -20.67
CA GLY A 340 7.06 -3.35 -21.96
C GLY A 340 8.01 -2.37 -22.61
N ASP A 341 7.61 -1.11 -22.68
CA ASP A 341 8.41 -0.01 -23.24
C ASP A 341 9.66 0.28 -22.41
N LEU A 342 9.49 0.36 -21.08
CA LEU A 342 10.57 0.70 -20.16
C LEU A 342 11.64 -0.39 -20.11
N MET A 343 11.22 -1.66 -19.98
CA MET A 343 12.12 -2.81 -19.79
C MET A 343 12.50 -3.51 -21.10
N GLU A 344 12.04 -3.02 -22.26
CA GLU A 344 12.27 -3.62 -23.59
C GLU A 344 11.79 -5.07 -23.69
N ILE A 345 10.66 -5.39 -23.06
CA ILE A 345 10.05 -6.73 -23.08
C ILE A 345 8.75 -6.68 -23.89
N PRO A 346 8.60 -7.52 -24.94
CA PRO A 346 7.35 -7.60 -25.68
C PRO A 346 6.16 -7.94 -24.78
N ILE A 347 5.03 -7.25 -24.94
CA ILE A 347 3.81 -7.39 -24.10
C ILE A 347 3.41 -8.86 -23.93
N ARG A 348 3.40 -9.66 -25.01
CA ARG A 348 3.08 -11.09 -24.95
C ARG A 348 3.95 -11.91 -23.97
N HIS A 349 5.20 -11.50 -23.76
CA HIS A 349 6.10 -12.17 -22.81
C HIS A 349 5.80 -11.73 -21.38
N ILE A 350 5.35 -10.48 -21.20
CA ILE A 350 4.91 -9.98 -19.89
C ILE A 350 3.62 -10.69 -19.48
N GLU A 351 2.63 -10.76 -20.37
CA GLU A 351 1.37 -11.47 -20.13
C GLU A 351 1.59 -12.95 -19.80
N ALA A 352 2.49 -13.62 -20.55
CA ALA A 352 2.84 -15.00 -20.28
C ALA A 352 3.49 -15.18 -18.89
N ALA A 353 4.42 -14.30 -18.50
CA ALA A 353 5.04 -14.33 -17.18
C ALA A 353 4.01 -14.04 -16.06
N LEU A 354 3.16 -13.04 -16.25
CA LEU A 354 2.14 -12.65 -15.28
C LEU A 354 1.06 -13.73 -15.10
N SER A 355 0.80 -14.55 -16.12
CA SER A 355 -0.21 -15.63 -16.04
C SER A 355 0.06 -16.64 -14.93
N SER A 356 1.31 -16.83 -14.54
CA SER A 356 1.73 -17.71 -13.42
C SER A 356 1.89 -16.98 -12.08
N LEU A 357 1.68 -15.68 -12.04
CA LEU A 357 1.90 -14.81 -10.87
C LEU A 357 0.61 -14.13 -10.36
N HIS A 358 -0.55 -14.52 -10.86
CA HIS A 358 -1.86 -13.93 -10.50
C HIS A 358 -2.18 -13.96 -9.01
N SER A 359 -1.61 -14.88 -8.26
CA SER A 359 -1.77 -14.95 -6.80
C SER A 359 -0.87 -13.98 -6.03
N LEU A 360 0.15 -13.39 -6.70
CA LEU A 360 1.09 -12.42 -6.13
C LEU A 360 0.89 -11.01 -6.67
N ILE A 361 0.47 -10.90 -7.94
CA ILE A 361 0.34 -9.63 -8.67
C ILE A 361 -1.11 -9.40 -9.05
N TYR A 362 -1.61 -8.22 -8.75
CA TYR A 362 -2.91 -7.77 -9.21
C TYR A 362 -2.81 -7.29 -10.67
N ILE A 363 -3.61 -7.89 -11.54
CA ILE A 363 -3.70 -7.55 -12.96
C ILE A 363 -5.15 -7.14 -13.22
N PRO A 364 -5.40 -5.84 -13.53
CA PRO A 364 -6.75 -5.37 -13.84
C PRO A 364 -7.33 -6.05 -15.10
N SER A 365 -8.64 -6.33 -15.08
CA SER A 365 -9.35 -6.94 -16.23
C SER A 365 -9.57 -5.97 -17.40
N LEU A 366 -9.24 -4.69 -17.25
CA LEU A 366 -9.58 -3.61 -18.19
C LEU A 366 -8.56 -3.39 -19.33
N GLY A 367 -7.53 -4.23 -19.42
CA GLY A 367 -6.57 -4.20 -20.52
C GLY A 367 -5.13 -3.85 -20.12
N PRO A 368 -4.18 -3.86 -21.09
CA PRO A 368 -2.75 -3.74 -20.83
C PRO A 368 -2.30 -2.34 -20.39
N ASP A 369 -3.15 -1.33 -20.53
CA ASP A 369 -2.86 0.07 -20.15
C ASP A 369 -3.23 0.39 -18.69
N MET A 370 -3.77 -0.59 -17.96
CA MET A 370 -4.04 -0.42 -16.54
C MET A 370 -2.83 -0.82 -15.70
N PRO A 371 -2.49 -0.02 -14.67
CA PRO A 371 -1.34 -0.29 -13.81
C PRO A 371 -1.48 -1.62 -13.07
N ILE A 372 -0.38 -2.36 -12.97
CA ILE A 372 -0.27 -3.59 -12.19
C ILE A 372 0.52 -3.35 -10.90
N SER A 373 0.24 -4.13 -9.86
CA SER A 373 0.90 -3.98 -8.57
C SER A 373 0.95 -5.30 -7.80
N SER A 374 1.80 -5.40 -6.78
CA SER A 374 1.73 -6.52 -5.85
C SER A 374 0.43 -6.49 -5.05
N PHE A 375 -0.13 -7.67 -4.72
CA PHE A 375 -1.35 -7.75 -3.92
C PHE A 375 -1.16 -7.20 -2.50
N HIS A 376 0.05 -7.27 -1.95
CA HIS A 376 0.28 -6.90 -0.56
C HIS A 376 1.75 -6.56 -0.29
N ALA A 377 1.97 -5.62 0.62
CA ALA A 377 3.30 -5.16 1.03
C ALA A 377 4.22 -6.29 1.55
N SER A 378 3.67 -7.36 2.13
CA SER A 378 4.47 -8.50 2.60
C SER A 378 5.18 -9.25 1.48
N PHE A 379 4.74 -9.16 0.24
CA PHE A 379 5.48 -9.70 -0.90
C PHE A 379 6.75 -8.90 -1.16
N TYR A 380 6.67 -7.56 -1.04
CA TYR A 380 7.85 -6.70 -1.06
C TYR A 380 8.81 -7.08 0.07
N ASP A 381 8.32 -7.20 1.32
CA ASP A 381 9.12 -7.58 2.50
C ASP A 381 9.81 -8.95 2.31
N PHE A 382 9.14 -9.89 1.63
CA PHE A 382 9.69 -11.21 1.31
C PHE A 382 10.80 -11.11 0.26
N ILE A 383 10.51 -10.55 -0.93
CA ILE A 383 11.39 -10.62 -2.09
C ILE A 383 12.63 -9.75 -1.93
N SER A 384 12.54 -8.66 -1.15
CA SER A 384 13.64 -7.75 -0.81
C SER A 384 14.51 -8.22 0.37
N ASN A 385 14.17 -9.35 0.99
CA ASN A 385 14.92 -9.91 2.11
C ASN A 385 15.61 -11.23 1.71
N LYS A 386 16.94 -11.21 1.66
CA LYS A 386 17.77 -12.34 1.23
C LYS A 386 17.57 -13.60 2.07
N ILE A 387 17.28 -13.46 3.38
CA ILE A 387 17.04 -14.59 4.29
C ILE A 387 15.69 -15.25 3.99
N HIS A 388 14.68 -14.44 3.64
CA HIS A 388 13.31 -14.91 3.42
C HIS A 388 13.11 -15.51 2.02
N SER A 389 13.66 -14.88 0.99
CA SER A 389 13.40 -15.23 -0.41
C SER A 389 14.50 -16.07 -1.07
N SER A 390 15.67 -16.22 -0.40
CA SER A 390 16.75 -17.09 -0.84
C SER A 390 17.10 -16.91 -2.33
N LYS A 391 16.78 -17.87 -3.18
CA LYS A 391 17.05 -17.86 -4.63
C LYS A 391 16.23 -16.84 -5.43
N TYR A 392 15.16 -16.30 -4.85
CA TYR A 392 14.29 -15.29 -5.47
C TYR A 392 14.58 -13.87 -4.98
N TYR A 393 15.64 -13.70 -4.21
CA TYR A 393 16.05 -12.39 -3.71
C TYR A 393 16.33 -11.40 -4.83
N LEU A 394 15.60 -10.32 -4.83
CA LEU A 394 15.85 -9.16 -5.69
C LEU A 394 16.50 -8.06 -4.84
N ASP A 395 17.78 -7.82 -5.08
CA ASP A 395 18.54 -6.79 -4.37
C ASP A 395 17.97 -5.39 -4.68
N PRO A 396 17.52 -4.62 -3.68
CA PRO A 396 16.93 -3.30 -3.91
C PRO A 396 17.88 -2.34 -4.63
N CYS A 397 19.16 -2.30 -4.25
CA CYS A 397 20.14 -1.40 -4.86
C CYS A 397 20.40 -1.75 -6.33
N ILE A 398 20.51 -3.04 -6.64
CA ILE A 398 20.69 -3.51 -8.03
C ILE A 398 19.43 -3.23 -8.84
N SER A 399 18.26 -3.48 -8.27
CA SER A 399 16.95 -3.27 -8.91
C SER A 399 16.71 -1.80 -9.24
N HIS A 400 16.94 -0.90 -8.30
CA HIS A 400 16.81 0.54 -8.55
C HIS A 400 17.81 1.05 -9.59
N LYS A 401 19.08 0.60 -9.56
CA LYS A 401 20.07 0.93 -10.60
C LYS A 401 19.63 0.43 -11.96
N HIS A 402 19.07 -0.78 -12.03
CA HIS A 402 18.55 -1.34 -13.28
C HIS A 402 17.41 -0.48 -13.85
N ILE A 403 16.41 -0.13 -13.03
CA ILE A 403 15.30 0.73 -13.45
C ILE A 403 15.82 2.11 -13.91
N ALA A 404 16.75 2.74 -13.18
CA ALA A 404 17.37 4.01 -13.58
C ALA A 404 18.02 3.92 -14.97
N HIS A 405 18.73 2.83 -15.24
CA HIS A 405 19.37 2.57 -16.54
C HIS A 405 18.34 2.45 -17.67
N GLN A 406 17.24 1.73 -17.43
CA GLN A 406 16.14 1.58 -18.38
C GLN A 406 15.43 2.92 -18.64
N CYS A 407 15.22 3.74 -17.60
CA CYS A 407 14.68 5.10 -17.75
C CYS A 407 15.56 5.97 -18.68
N LEU A 408 16.87 5.99 -18.44
CA LEU A 408 17.81 6.73 -19.26
C LEU A 408 17.86 6.20 -20.70
N GLY A 409 17.82 4.89 -20.88
CA GLY A 409 17.76 4.24 -22.18
C GLY A 409 16.52 4.63 -22.97
N LEU A 410 15.34 4.60 -22.33
CA LEU A 410 14.07 5.00 -22.95
C LEU A 410 14.09 6.47 -23.37
N MET A 411 14.51 7.37 -22.48
CA MET A 411 14.63 8.79 -22.80
C MET A 411 15.55 9.03 -24.00
N ASN A 412 16.71 8.36 -24.03
CA ASN A 412 17.65 8.50 -25.15
C ASN A 412 17.08 7.96 -26.47
N ARG A 413 16.35 6.85 -26.48
CA ARG A 413 15.67 6.33 -27.67
C ARG A 413 14.66 7.34 -28.21
N VAL A 414 13.77 7.83 -27.36
CA VAL A 414 12.72 8.79 -27.76
C VAL A 414 13.32 10.09 -28.28
N TRP A 415 14.38 10.62 -27.67
CA TRP A 415 15.03 11.83 -28.16
C TRP A 415 15.79 11.62 -29.47
N SER A 416 16.47 10.49 -29.64
CA SER A 416 17.16 10.16 -30.89
C SER A 416 16.19 10.01 -32.06
N GLU A 417 15.00 9.46 -31.82
CA GLU A 417 13.95 9.36 -32.85
C GLU A 417 13.32 10.73 -33.16
N LYS A 418 13.00 11.53 -32.12
CA LYS A 418 12.47 12.90 -32.34
C LYS A 418 13.48 13.84 -33.04
N ALA A 419 14.77 13.71 -32.76
CA ALA A 419 15.80 14.48 -33.44
C ALA A 419 15.85 14.16 -34.94
N LYS A 420 15.51 12.95 -35.37
CA LYS A 420 15.40 12.56 -36.77
C LYS A 420 14.14 13.11 -37.45
N ILE A 421 13.04 13.26 -36.68
CA ILE A 421 11.73 13.73 -37.22
C ILE A 421 11.64 15.25 -37.23
N SER A 422 12.37 15.96 -36.36
CA SER A 422 12.34 17.43 -36.21
C SER A 422 12.77 18.22 -37.45
N TYR A 423 13.33 17.56 -38.47
CA TYR A 423 13.65 18.20 -39.72
C TYR A 423 12.50 18.24 -40.74
N LEU A 424 11.37 17.60 -40.49
CA LEU A 424 10.35 17.38 -41.52
C LEU A 424 8.90 17.73 -41.19
N GLU A 425 8.50 17.97 -39.93
CA GLU A 425 7.09 18.29 -39.62
C GLU A 425 6.90 19.19 -38.41
N GLU A 426 5.99 20.18 -38.55
CA GLU A 426 5.53 21.08 -37.51
C GLU A 426 4.85 20.32 -36.31
N ARG A 427 5.15 20.81 -35.12
CA ARG A 427 4.66 20.45 -33.79
C ARG A 427 3.20 19.97 -33.75
N LYS A 428 2.96 18.68 -33.89
CA LYS A 428 1.87 18.04 -33.22
C LYS A 428 2.35 17.62 -31.83
N CYS A 429 1.70 18.13 -30.78
CA CYS A 429 1.88 17.69 -29.41
C CYS A 429 1.51 16.22 -29.35
N THR A 430 2.49 15.32 -29.46
CA THR A 430 2.26 13.89 -29.23
C THR A 430 2.11 13.70 -27.72
N GLU A 431 1.04 13.04 -27.30
CA GLU A 431 0.85 12.66 -25.90
C GLU A 431 2.11 11.94 -25.39
N ILE A 432 2.57 12.35 -24.21
CA ILE A 432 3.71 11.71 -23.54
C ILE A 432 3.26 10.35 -23.04
N SER A 433 3.92 9.28 -23.49
CA SER A 433 3.58 7.92 -22.99
C SER A 433 3.80 7.81 -21.48
N GLU A 434 3.05 6.93 -20.83
CA GLU A 434 3.19 6.64 -19.41
C GLU A 434 4.63 6.27 -19.05
N SER A 435 5.26 5.41 -19.85
CA SER A 435 6.64 4.97 -19.68
C SER A 435 7.63 6.13 -19.70
N LEU A 436 7.47 7.07 -20.64
CA LEU A 436 8.33 8.25 -20.73
C LEU A 436 8.08 9.23 -19.60
N ALA A 437 6.83 9.48 -19.23
CA ALA A 437 6.47 10.32 -18.09
C ALA A 437 7.07 9.76 -16.79
N TYR A 438 6.97 8.44 -16.59
CA TYR A 438 7.60 7.75 -15.47
C TYR A 438 9.12 7.92 -15.50
N ALA A 439 9.77 7.65 -16.64
CA ALA A 439 11.22 7.75 -16.79
C ALA A 439 11.73 9.15 -16.44
N CYS A 440 11.10 10.19 -16.99
CA CYS A 440 11.48 11.58 -16.74
C CYS A 440 11.33 12.00 -15.27
N SER A 441 10.32 11.49 -14.59
CA SER A 441 10.00 11.88 -13.20
C SER A 441 10.81 11.12 -12.16
N ASN A 442 11.21 9.87 -12.43
CA ASN A 442 11.69 8.96 -11.38
C ASN A 442 13.15 8.47 -11.53
N TRP A 443 13.80 8.68 -12.69
CA TRP A 443 15.15 8.14 -12.90
C TRP A 443 16.17 8.60 -11.86
N THR A 444 16.10 9.87 -11.41
CA THR A 444 17.01 10.44 -10.41
C THR A 444 16.84 9.79 -9.06
N ILE A 445 15.58 9.51 -8.66
CA ILE A 445 15.26 8.88 -7.36
C ILE A 445 15.78 7.44 -7.37
N HIS A 446 15.58 6.71 -8.46
CA HIS A 446 16.14 5.37 -8.64
C HIS A 446 17.67 5.37 -8.64
N PHE A 447 18.28 6.34 -9.30
CA PHE A 447 19.74 6.45 -9.40
C PHE A 447 20.40 6.78 -8.05
N THR A 448 19.72 7.58 -7.22
CA THR A 448 20.21 8.01 -5.90
C THR A 448 19.81 7.07 -4.78
N TYR A 449 19.07 5.99 -5.07
CA TYR A 449 18.65 5.02 -4.06
C TYR A 449 19.87 4.42 -3.35
N LYS A 450 19.85 4.46 -2.02
CA LYS A 450 20.86 3.87 -1.15
C LYS A 450 20.17 3.03 -0.11
N ASP A 451 20.69 1.85 0.11
CA ASP A 451 20.26 1.06 1.26
C ASP A 451 20.64 1.80 2.55
N VAL A 452 19.76 1.80 3.53
CA VAL A 452 19.90 2.58 4.79
C VAL A 452 21.18 2.21 5.59
N GLY A 453 21.94 1.21 5.12
CA GLY A 453 23.17 0.71 5.72
C GLY A 453 24.49 1.23 5.11
N GLU A 454 24.51 1.91 3.97
CA GLU A 454 25.77 2.37 3.35
C GLU A 454 26.02 3.87 3.47
N PRO A 455 27.19 4.32 3.97
CA PRO A 455 27.55 5.74 4.01
C PRO A 455 27.75 6.28 2.58
N ALA A 456 27.20 7.48 2.36
CA ALA A 456 27.22 8.19 1.08
C ALA A 456 28.65 8.40 0.55
N SER A 457 29.05 7.69 -0.49
CA SER A 457 30.28 8.05 -1.22
C SER A 457 29.96 9.05 -2.34
N ALA A 458 30.49 10.26 -2.21
CA ALA A 458 30.29 11.41 -3.08
C ALA A 458 30.87 11.25 -4.51
N LYS A 459 31.36 10.08 -4.90
CA LYS A 459 32.07 9.87 -6.18
C LYS A 459 31.18 9.56 -7.39
N HIS A 460 29.90 9.29 -7.24
CA HIS A 460 29.04 8.84 -8.36
C HIS A 460 28.25 9.96 -9.07
N VAL A 461 28.16 11.14 -8.48
CA VAL A 461 27.41 12.28 -9.11
C VAL A 461 28.18 12.91 -10.27
N ALA A 462 29.51 12.78 -10.29
CA ALA A 462 30.34 13.40 -11.32
C ALA A 462 30.32 12.69 -12.68
N THR A 463 29.90 11.43 -12.76
CA THR A 463 29.95 10.65 -14.01
C THR A 463 28.74 10.91 -14.91
N CYS A 464 27.60 11.34 -14.38
CA CYS A 464 26.40 11.65 -15.18
C CYS A 464 26.40 13.05 -15.80
N GLY A 465 27.13 14.00 -15.24
CA GLY A 465 27.26 15.35 -15.79
C GLY A 465 27.90 15.41 -17.20
N ASN A 466 28.69 14.39 -17.55
CA ASN A 466 29.36 14.33 -18.85
C ASN A 466 28.55 13.68 -19.97
N LEU A 467 27.41 13.04 -19.68
CA LEU A 467 26.51 12.44 -20.67
C LEU A 467 25.51 13.43 -21.29
N TRP A 468 25.47 14.68 -20.79
CA TRP A 468 24.59 15.74 -21.30
C TRP A 468 25.31 16.76 -22.20
N LEU A 469 26.63 16.63 -22.38
CA LEU A 469 27.47 17.57 -23.16
C LEU A 469 28.10 16.94 -24.39
N THR A 470 27.77 15.72 -24.75
CA THR A 470 28.10 15.10 -26.04
C THR A 470 26.81 14.69 -26.76
#